data_5d23d4292434f0916a3c4c236dd623d0
#
_entry.id   5d23d4292434f0916a3c4c236dd623d0
#
_cell.length_a   1.000
_cell.length_b   1.000
_cell.length_c   1.000
_cell.angle_alpha   90.00
_cell.angle_beta   90.00
_cell.angle_gamma   90.00
#
_symmetry.space_group_name_H-M   'P 1'
#
loop_
_entity.id
_entity.type
_entity.pdbx_description
1 polymer ?
#
loop_
_entity_poly.entity_id
_entity_poly.type
_entity_poly.pdbx_seq_one_letter_code
_entity_poly.pdbx_strand_id
1 'polypeptide(L)'
;MASAGEIVRFWRDAGPKLWFAKDDTFDGRCRGYEAEHHAAARRELSAWEKDAEGALALVLLLDQIPRNIFRGSAHAFATDALARAVAE
;
A
#
# COMPACT_ATOMS: atom_id res chain seq x y z
N MET A 1 -5.75 13.08 4.12
CA MET A 1 -5.45 11.71 3.66
C MET A 1 -5.04 11.75 2.19
N ALA A 2 -4.05 10.97 1.82
CA ALA A 2 -3.57 10.92 0.43
C ALA A 2 -4.64 10.36 -0.51
N SER A 3 -4.65 10.82 -1.76
CA SER A 3 -5.54 10.31 -2.79
C SER A 3 -4.98 9.01 -3.39
N ALA A 4 -5.84 8.25 -4.08
CA ALA A 4 -5.41 7.05 -4.78
C ALA A 4 -4.30 7.37 -5.79
N GLY A 5 -4.46 8.43 -6.56
CA GLY A 5 -3.46 8.83 -7.56
C GLY A 5 -2.12 9.19 -6.96
N GLU A 6 -2.12 9.84 -5.79
CA GLU A 6 -0.88 10.18 -5.08
C GLU A 6 -0.12 8.91 -4.66
N ILE A 7 -0.83 7.91 -4.16
CA ILE A 7 -0.23 6.66 -3.72
C ILE A 7 0.37 5.89 -4.90
N VAL A 8 -0.38 5.79 -6.00
CA VAL A 8 0.10 5.13 -7.22
C VAL A 8 1.33 5.85 -7.76
N ARG A 9 1.31 7.17 -7.79
CA ARG A 9 2.45 7.97 -8.27
C ARG A 9 3.68 7.78 -7.38
N PHE A 10 3.49 7.81 -6.07
CA PHE A 10 4.57 7.57 -5.11
C PHE A 10 5.25 6.23 -5.37
N TRP A 11 4.47 5.17 -5.55
CA TRP A 11 5.01 3.83 -5.76
C TRP A 11 5.72 3.72 -7.11
N ARG A 12 5.08 4.25 -8.15
CA ARG A 12 5.65 4.21 -9.51
C ARG A 12 6.97 4.97 -9.60
N ASP A 13 7.03 6.16 -9.00
CA ASP A 13 8.22 7.01 -9.05
C ASP A 13 9.40 6.40 -8.28
N ALA A 14 9.12 5.63 -7.24
CA ALA A 14 10.16 4.93 -6.49
C ALA A 14 10.86 3.87 -7.34
N GLY A 15 10.10 3.11 -8.12
CA GLY A 15 10.61 2.08 -9.03
C GLY A 15 10.99 0.78 -8.34
N PRO A 16 11.17 -0.31 -9.13
CA PRO A 16 11.41 -1.65 -8.59
C PRO A 16 12.64 -1.75 -7.69
N LYS A 17 13.64 -0.91 -7.96
CA LYS A 17 14.87 -0.92 -7.17
C LYS A 17 14.61 -0.63 -5.70
N LEU A 18 13.71 0.32 -5.40
CA LEU A 18 13.33 0.65 -4.03
C LEU A 18 12.27 -0.28 -3.47
N TRP A 19 11.38 -0.80 -4.32
CA TRP A 19 10.30 -1.67 -3.86
C TRP A 19 10.82 -2.90 -3.12
N PHE A 20 11.91 -3.48 -3.62
CA PHE A 20 12.44 -4.76 -3.12
C PHE A 20 13.72 -4.59 -2.30
N ALA A 21 14.25 -3.38 -2.17
CA ALA A 21 15.45 -3.12 -1.38
C ALA A 21 15.08 -2.87 0.07
N LYS A 22 16.03 -3.16 0.97
CA LYS A 22 15.91 -2.75 2.35
C LYS A 22 16.50 -1.33 2.45
N ASP A 23 15.65 -0.33 2.29
CA ASP A 23 16.04 1.09 2.28
C ASP A 23 15.26 1.82 3.37
N ASP A 24 15.96 2.28 4.41
CA ASP A 24 15.32 2.90 5.57
C ASP A 24 14.62 4.21 5.22
N THR A 25 15.14 4.96 4.26
CA THR A 25 14.53 6.22 3.84
C THR A 25 13.21 5.94 3.12
N PHE A 26 13.20 4.98 2.20
CA PHE A 26 11.99 4.60 1.49
C PHE A 26 10.96 3.99 2.43
N ASP A 27 11.40 3.12 3.35
CA ASP A 27 10.50 2.52 4.36
C ASP A 27 9.87 3.61 5.23
N GLY A 28 10.63 4.64 5.58
CA GLY A 28 10.12 5.79 6.32
C GLY A 28 9.06 6.57 5.54
N ARG A 29 9.23 6.71 4.23
CA ARG A 29 8.23 7.35 3.38
C ARG A 29 6.96 6.50 3.27
N CYS A 30 7.11 5.17 3.23
CA CYS A 30 5.96 4.25 3.26
C CYS A 30 5.17 4.41 4.56
N ARG A 31 5.86 4.61 5.69
CA ARG A 31 5.20 4.84 6.99
C ARG A 31 4.31 6.08 6.97
N GLY A 32 4.59 7.03 6.11
CA GLY A 32 3.73 8.20 5.91
C GLY A 32 2.34 7.83 5.40
N TYR A 33 2.14 6.64 4.88
CA TYR A 33 0.85 6.14 4.41
C TYR A 33 0.21 5.11 5.36
N GLU A 34 0.70 5.02 6.60
CA GLU A 34 0.17 4.04 7.56
C GLU A 34 -1.31 4.26 7.86
N ALA A 35 -1.75 5.53 7.98
CA ALA A 35 -3.16 5.83 8.19
C ALA A 35 -4.03 5.31 7.03
N GLU A 36 -3.57 5.49 5.80
CA GLU A 36 -4.28 4.99 4.62
C GLU A 36 -4.28 3.47 4.58
N HIS A 37 -3.18 2.83 4.96
CA HIS A 37 -3.13 1.37 5.08
C HIS A 37 -4.21 0.87 6.06
N HIS A 38 -4.31 1.46 7.23
CA HIS A 38 -5.30 1.03 8.22
C HIS A 38 -6.72 1.33 7.76
N ALA A 39 -6.95 2.46 7.09
CA ALA A 39 -8.25 2.77 6.52
C ALA A 39 -8.66 1.74 5.46
N ALA A 40 -7.71 1.36 4.60
CA ALA A 40 -7.96 0.32 3.59
C ALA A 40 -8.28 -1.03 4.25
N ALA A 41 -7.54 -1.39 5.31
CA ALA A 41 -7.77 -2.63 6.04
C ALA A 41 -9.14 -2.67 6.71
N ARG A 42 -9.65 -1.52 7.14
CA ARG A 42 -11.00 -1.40 7.71
C ARG A 42 -12.08 -1.22 6.65
N ARG A 43 -11.72 -1.29 5.37
CA ARG A 43 -12.61 -1.12 4.22
C ARG A 43 -13.24 0.28 4.12
N GLU A 44 -12.60 1.28 4.70
CA GLU A 44 -13.08 2.66 4.66
C GLU A 44 -12.82 3.33 3.30
N LEU A 45 -11.96 2.73 2.47
CA LEU A 45 -11.63 3.23 1.15
C LEU A 45 -12.23 2.39 0.02
N SER A 46 -13.31 1.66 0.30
CA SER A 46 -13.93 0.75 -0.68
C SER A 46 -14.39 1.46 -1.95
N ALA A 47 -14.72 2.75 -1.87
CA ALA A 47 -15.11 3.52 -3.05
C ALA A 47 -13.99 3.57 -4.10
N TRP A 48 -12.73 3.38 -3.72
CA TRP A 48 -11.61 3.38 -4.65
C TRP A 48 -11.64 2.18 -5.60
N GLU A 49 -12.38 1.12 -5.27
CA GLU A 49 -12.48 -0.06 -6.12
C GLU A 49 -13.23 0.22 -7.43
N LYS A 50 -13.88 1.38 -7.54
CA LYS A 50 -14.71 1.73 -8.70
C LYS A 50 -13.91 2.01 -9.97
N ASP A 51 -12.62 2.31 -9.86
CA ASP A 51 -11.77 2.51 -11.04
C ASP A 51 -10.41 1.81 -10.86
N ALA A 52 -9.68 1.67 -11.96
CA ALA A 52 -8.43 0.92 -11.99
C ALA A 52 -7.35 1.55 -11.12
N GLU A 53 -7.25 2.88 -11.11
CA GLU A 53 -6.25 3.57 -10.29
C GLU A 53 -6.53 3.39 -8.81
N GLY A 54 -7.80 3.52 -8.40
CA GLY A 54 -8.18 3.33 -7.00
C GLY A 54 -7.96 1.90 -6.56
N ALA A 55 -8.30 0.92 -7.38
CA ALA A 55 -8.08 -0.49 -7.09
C ALA A 55 -6.59 -0.78 -6.93
N LEU A 56 -5.75 -0.23 -7.81
CA LEU A 56 -4.29 -0.40 -7.71
C LEU A 56 -3.76 0.20 -6.42
N ALA A 57 -4.20 1.40 -6.04
CA ALA A 57 -3.79 2.03 -4.80
C ALA A 57 -4.15 1.17 -3.59
N LEU A 58 -5.34 0.57 -3.58
CA LEU A 58 -5.76 -0.33 -2.50
C LEU A 58 -4.85 -1.56 -2.42
N VAL A 59 -4.53 -2.18 -3.55
CA VAL A 59 -3.62 -3.32 -3.57
C VAL A 59 -2.26 -2.92 -3.01
N LEU A 60 -1.73 -1.75 -3.39
CA LEU A 60 -0.45 -1.25 -2.86
C LEU A 60 -0.51 -1.06 -1.35
N LEU A 61 -1.59 -0.49 -0.83
CA LEU A 61 -1.76 -0.25 0.61
C LEU A 61 -1.93 -1.53 1.40
N LEU A 62 -2.48 -2.58 0.79
CA LEU A 62 -2.79 -3.84 1.48
C LEU A 62 -1.73 -4.91 1.28
N ASP A 63 -0.91 -4.82 0.24
CA ASP A 63 0.09 -5.83 -0.09
C ASP A 63 1.52 -5.28 0.02
N GLN A 64 1.91 -4.36 -0.83
CA GLN A 64 3.31 -3.93 -0.95
C GLN A 64 3.75 -2.97 0.16
N ILE A 65 3.00 -1.91 0.40
CA ILE A 65 3.37 -0.88 1.38
C ILE A 65 3.50 -1.46 2.80
N PRO A 66 2.59 -2.34 3.27
CA PRO A 66 2.76 -2.94 4.60
C PRO A 66 4.05 -3.71 4.78
N ARG A 67 4.56 -4.32 3.72
CA ARG A 67 5.84 -5.05 3.79
C ARG A 67 7.00 -4.13 4.10
N ASN A 68 6.93 -2.88 3.64
CA ASN A 68 7.95 -1.88 3.93
C ASN A 68 7.75 -1.24 5.30
N ILE A 69 6.50 -0.97 5.70
CA ILE A 69 6.19 -0.36 7.00
C ILE A 69 6.50 -1.33 8.15
N PHE A 70 6.08 -2.57 8.00
CA PHE A 70 6.12 -3.58 9.08
C PHE A 70 7.18 -4.65 8.82
N ARG A 71 8.28 -4.27 8.20
CA ARG A 71 9.37 -5.18 7.86
C ARG A 71 9.83 -5.97 9.08
N GLY A 72 9.86 -7.31 8.94
CA GLY A 72 10.24 -8.20 10.04
C GLY A 72 9.11 -8.53 11.00
N SER A 73 7.89 -8.03 10.77
CA SER A 73 6.71 -8.27 11.60
C SER A 73 5.69 -9.13 10.85
N ALA A 74 4.93 -9.94 11.58
CA ALA A 74 3.82 -10.71 10.99
C ALA A 74 2.78 -9.80 10.35
N HIS A 75 2.61 -8.57 10.84
CA HIS A 75 1.65 -7.62 10.27
C HIS A 75 1.97 -7.25 8.82
N ALA A 76 3.23 -7.42 8.39
CA ALA A 76 3.61 -7.18 7.00
C ALA A 76 2.74 -7.94 6.00
N PHE A 77 2.16 -9.06 6.40
CA PHE A 77 1.35 -9.93 5.53
C PHE A 77 -0.12 -10.02 5.98
N ALA A 78 -0.52 -9.25 6.98
CA ALA A 78 -1.83 -9.39 7.62
C ALA A 78 -2.99 -9.11 6.67
N THR A 79 -2.79 -8.28 5.63
CA THR A 79 -3.84 -7.87 4.69
C THR A 79 -3.68 -8.48 3.30
N ASP A 80 -2.83 -9.49 3.13
CA ASP A 80 -2.60 -10.11 1.81
C ASP A 80 -3.88 -10.71 1.20
N ALA A 81 -4.69 -11.37 2.01
CA ALA A 81 -5.95 -11.95 1.50
C ALA A 81 -6.91 -10.87 0.99
N LEU A 82 -6.98 -9.74 1.68
CA LEU A 82 -7.83 -8.62 1.27
C LEU A 82 -7.29 -7.98 -0.02
N ALA A 83 -5.97 -7.86 -0.14
CA ALA A 83 -5.36 -7.35 -1.37
C ALA A 83 -5.72 -8.22 -2.57
N ARG A 84 -5.67 -9.56 -2.41
CA ARG A 84 -6.05 -10.49 -3.47
C ARG A 84 -7.52 -10.33 -3.86
N ALA A 85 -8.39 -10.13 -2.88
CA ALA A 85 -9.82 -9.93 -3.14
C ALA A 85 -10.07 -8.66 -3.96
N VAL A 86 -9.35 -7.58 -3.67
CA VAL A 86 -9.46 -6.32 -4.43
C VAL A 86 -8.94 -6.49 -5.85
N ALA A 87 -7.83 -7.22 -6.03
CA ALA A 87 -7.22 -7.42 -7.34
C ALA A 87 -8.07 -8.29 -8.29
N GLU A 88 -8.93 -9.13 -7.73
CA GLU A 88 -9.83 -9.97 -8.50
C GLU A 88 -11.02 -9.18 -9.04
#